data_e0e89dabef7199e845c0f6cc6b70f81c
#
_entry.id   e0e89dabef7199e845c0f6cc6b70f81c
#
_cell.length_a   1.000
_cell.length_b   1.000
_cell.length_c   1.000
_cell.angle_alpha   90.00
_cell.angle_beta   90.00
_cell.angle_gamma   90.00
#
_symmetry.space_group_name_H-M   'P 1'
#
loop_
_entity.id
_entity.type
_entity.pdbx_description
1 polymer ?
#
loop_
_entity_poly.entity_id
_entity_poly.type
_entity_poly.pdbx_seq_one_letter_code
_entity_poly.pdbx_strand_id
1 'polypeptide(L)'
;MRPRLQVVFLGITSLLLYLFLTKISTEFNWGEGYADRPILTYLGIYFSLSLLFFTTCSILLKQPNDRFIFWAMIAFGLLFRFSILPAQQIQEDDVYRYLWDGKVFANNINPFAYSPSEVHEFKELQIQNPETYYEVYNEKNERELEQLAELKWESPTSLKYLERVNHPSVPTIYPPMAQYVFRVVHFFQPDSILAMRVAFLVFDVLALFFIIRILGKLRLNRNMSGVYFWCPLMIKETYNSTHLDIIGISFLCGSIYFLVNSRHTLATFFLALGFLGKLYPAILFPLYIQACFEHCKKSEGNSWRTPILNSLLFFGVIILG
;
A
#
# COMPACT_ATOMS: atom_id res chain seq x y z
N MET A 1 2.75 13.51 -35.23
CA MET A 1 2.94 14.45 -34.10
C MET A 1 4.27 14.13 -33.40
N ARG A 2 5.04 15.12 -32.96
CA ARG A 2 6.34 14.88 -32.28
C ARG A 2 6.10 14.13 -30.94
N PRO A 3 6.91 13.13 -30.55
CA PRO A 3 6.69 12.31 -29.36
C PRO A 3 6.47 13.10 -28.06
N ARG A 4 7.19 14.22 -27.90
CA ARG A 4 7.01 15.12 -26.74
C ARG A 4 5.60 15.68 -26.65
N LEU A 5 5.03 16.15 -27.79
CA LEU A 5 3.65 16.67 -27.85
C LEU A 5 2.62 15.54 -27.61
N GLN A 6 2.91 14.33 -28.08
CA GLN A 6 2.04 13.17 -27.80
C GLN A 6 1.96 12.87 -26.30
N VAL A 7 3.12 12.81 -25.62
CA VAL A 7 3.16 12.56 -24.17
C VAL A 7 2.42 13.65 -23.39
N VAL A 8 2.59 14.91 -23.75
CA VAL A 8 1.88 16.03 -23.10
C VAL A 8 0.37 15.93 -23.33
N PHE A 9 -0.07 15.66 -24.57
CA PHE A 9 -1.48 15.50 -24.90
C PHE A 9 -2.11 14.33 -24.12
N LEU A 10 -1.45 13.16 -24.11
CA LEU A 10 -1.90 11.99 -23.36
C LEU A 10 -1.96 12.29 -21.85
N GLY A 11 -0.96 13.03 -21.32
CA GLY A 11 -0.93 13.46 -19.94
C GLY A 11 -2.09 14.37 -19.55
N ILE A 12 -2.37 15.39 -20.37
CA ILE A 12 -3.50 16.30 -20.14
C ILE A 12 -4.82 15.54 -20.19
N THR A 13 -5.03 14.69 -21.20
CA THR A 13 -6.25 13.89 -21.34
C THR A 13 -6.43 12.95 -20.14
N SER A 14 -5.37 12.27 -19.70
CA SER A 14 -5.43 11.41 -18.51
C SER A 14 -5.73 12.21 -17.24
N LEU A 15 -5.15 13.40 -17.07
CA LEU A 15 -5.42 14.27 -15.93
C LEU A 15 -6.89 14.67 -15.86
N LEU A 16 -7.49 15.07 -16.99
CA LEU A 16 -8.91 15.40 -17.06
C LEU A 16 -9.80 14.19 -16.67
N LEU A 17 -9.43 12.99 -17.09
CA LEU A 17 -10.15 11.78 -16.71
C LEU A 17 -10.00 11.46 -15.21
N TYR A 18 -8.82 11.65 -14.60
CA TYR A 18 -8.65 11.50 -13.14
C TYR A 18 -9.45 12.54 -12.35
N LEU A 19 -9.48 13.80 -12.78
CA LEU A 19 -10.32 14.84 -12.17
C LEU A 19 -11.80 14.49 -12.29
N PHE A 20 -12.24 13.96 -13.43
CA PHE A 20 -13.61 13.51 -13.62
C PHE A 20 -13.92 12.27 -12.75
N LEU A 21 -12.98 11.33 -12.65
CA LEU A 21 -13.10 10.18 -11.74
C LEU A 21 -13.28 10.62 -10.29
N THR A 22 -12.50 11.60 -9.84
CA THR A 22 -12.62 12.17 -8.49
C THR A 22 -13.98 12.81 -8.28
N LYS A 23 -14.50 13.52 -9.28
CA LYS A 23 -15.85 14.11 -9.19
C LYS A 23 -16.93 13.05 -9.05
N ILE A 24 -16.94 12.04 -9.90
CA ILE A 24 -17.97 10.99 -9.84
C ILE A 24 -17.83 10.05 -8.64
N SER A 25 -16.66 10.03 -7.98
CA SER A 25 -16.47 9.19 -6.80
C SER A 25 -17.43 9.53 -5.66
N THR A 26 -17.90 10.78 -5.60
CA THR A 26 -18.89 11.23 -4.61
C THR A 26 -20.28 10.61 -4.80
N GLU A 27 -20.54 9.99 -5.95
CA GLU A 27 -21.79 9.29 -6.26
C GLU A 27 -21.75 7.79 -5.87
N PHE A 28 -20.61 7.32 -5.32
CA PHE A 28 -20.44 5.96 -4.80
C PHE A 28 -20.67 5.92 -3.28
N ASN A 29 -21.87 6.31 -2.86
CA ASN A 29 -22.20 6.38 -1.44
C ASN A 29 -22.32 4.99 -0.81
N TRP A 30 -21.83 4.89 0.43
CA TRP A 30 -22.00 3.68 1.22
C TRP A 30 -23.46 3.51 1.65
N GLY A 31 -23.95 2.27 1.53
CA GLY A 31 -25.35 1.92 1.87
C GLY A 31 -26.34 2.11 0.73
N GLU A 32 -25.98 2.77 -0.38
CA GLU A 32 -26.81 2.85 -1.58
C GLU A 32 -26.70 1.57 -2.43
N GLY A 33 -27.80 1.24 -3.10
CA GLY A 33 -27.86 0.10 -4.02
C GLY A 33 -26.90 0.22 -5.20
N TYR A 34 -26.47 -0.90 -5.75
CA TYR A 34 -25.58 -0.91 -6.94
C TYR A 34 -26.21 -0.25 -8.16
N ALA A 35 -27.54 -0.24 -8.27
CA ALA A 35 -28.28 0.34 -9.40
C ALA A 35 -28.10 1.87 -9.50
N ASP A 36 -27.90 2.53 -8.37
CA ASP A 36 -27.81 3.99 -8.28
C ASP A 36 -26.38 4.51 -8.46
N ARG A 37 -25.39 3.61 -8.51
CA ARG A 37 -23.97 3.97 -8.66
C ARG A 37 -23.57 4.07 -10.14
N PRO A 38 -22.76 5.07 -10.55
CA PRO A 38 -22.35 5.25 -11.95
C PRO A 38 -21.26 4.27 -12.39
N ILE A 39 -21.49 2.95 -12.21
CA ILE A 39 -20.50 1.88 -12.45
C ILE A 39 -20.02 1.88 -13.90
N LEU A 40 -20.92 2.01 -14.88
CA LEU A 40 -20.54 2.00 -16.30
C LEU A 40 -19.68 3.21 -16.66
N THR A 41 -19.98 4.38 -16.10
CA THR A 41 -19.16 5.60 -16.27
C THR A 41 -17.78 5.41 -15.69
N TYR A 42 -17.69 4.84 -14.48
CA TYR A 42 -16.41 4.48 -13.85
C TYR A 42 -15.57 3.53 -14.72
N LEU A 43 -16.18 2.45 -15.20
CA LEU A 43 -15.51 1.48 -16.08
C LEU A 43 -15.05 2.14 -17.39
N GLY A 44 -15.89 2.97 -18.00
CA GLY A 44 -15.53 3.72 -19.21
C GLY A 44 -14.32 4.62 -19.02
N ILE A 45 -14.25 5.35 -17.88
CA ILE A 45 -13.09 6.18 -17.53
C ILE A 45 -11.85 5.31 -17.33
N TYR A 46 -11.97 4.22 -16.57
CA TYR A 46 -10.85 3.36 -16.26
C TYR A 46 -10.27 2.65 -17.49
N PHE A 47 -11.11 2.17 -18.40
CA PHE A 47 -10.67 1.62 -19.67
C PHE A 47 -10.02 2.68 -20.58
N SER A 48 -10.55 3.91 -20.59
CA SER A 48 -9.96 5.02 -21.33
C SER A 48 -8.58 5.38 -20.80
N LEU A 49 -8.41 5.48 -19.47
CA LEU A 49 -7.11 5.68 -18.83
C LEU A 49 -6.12 4.56 -19.17
N SER A 50 -6.58 3.30 -19.19
CA SER A 50 -5.76 2.15 -19.55
C SER A 50 -5.30 2.21 -21.02
N LEU A 51 -6.19 2.61 -21.95
CA LEU A 51 -5.84 2.78 -23.36
C LEU A 51 -4.79 3.90 -23.56
N LEU A 52 -4.97 5.04 -22.89
CA LEU A 52 -4.01 6.15 -22.92
C LEU A 52 -2.66 5.71 -22.33
N PHE A 53 -2.66 4.95 -21.25
CA PHE A 53 -1.48 4.37 -20.64
C PHE A 53 -0.73 3.42 -21.59
N PHE A 54 -1.40 2.45 -22.21
CA PHE A 54 -0.77 1.54 -23.17
C PHE A 54 -0.23 2.27 -24.40
N THR A 55 -0.94 3.31 -24.86
CA THR A 55 -0.46 4.19 -25.93
C THR A 55 0.83 4.91 -25.51
N THR A 56 0.87 5.45 -24.29
CA THR A 56 2.08 6.07 -23.73
C THR A 56 3.23 5.06 -23.63
N CYS A 57 3.00 3.87 -23.10
CA CYS A 57 4.01 2.80 -23.05
C CYS A 57 4.58 2.48 -24.42
N SER A 58 3.72 2.39 -25.45
CA SER A 58 4.14 2.12 -26.85
C SER A 58 5.04 3.23 -27.41
N ILE A 59 4.81 4.49 -27.00
CA ILE A 59 5.69 5.61 -27.37
C ILE A 59 7.03 5.49 -26.63
N LEU A 60 7.01 5.25 -25.30
CA LEU A 60 8.21 5.18 -24.47
C LEU A 60 9.16 4.05 -24.93
N LEU A 61 8.61 2.89 -25.34
CA LEU A 61 9.40 1.76 -25.84
C LEU A 61 10.16 2.09 -27.12
N LYS A 62 9.64 3.01 -27.95
CA LYS A 62 10.22 3.37 -29.26
C LYS A 62 11.14 4.58 -29.20
N GLN A 63 11.16 5.30 -28.08
CA GLN A 63 11.93 6.54 -27.96
C GLN A 63 13.22 6.32 -27.16
N PRO A 64 14.33 6.95 -27.54
CA PRO A 64 15.54 7.00 -26.73
C PRO A 64 15.26 7.82 -25.44
N ASN A 65 16.25 7.80 -24.52
CA ASN A 65 16.21 8.68 -23.35
C ASN A 65 16.01 10.16 -23.77
N ASP A 66 14.91 10.77 -23.31
CA ASP A 66 14.60 12.17 -23.54
C ASP A 66 14.31 12.85 -22.20
N ARG A 67 15.10 13.85 -21.86
CA ARG A 67 14.98 14.56 -20.58
C ARG A 67 13.63 15.27 -20.42
N PHE A 68 13.05 15.79 -21.50
CA PHE A 68 11.74 16.42 -21.47
C PHE A 68 10.65 15.40 -21.17
N ILE A 69 10.66 14.25 -21.90
CA ILE A 69 9.69 13.16 -21.67
C ILE A 69 9.81 12.66 -20.25
N PHE A 70 11.03 12.43 -19.73
CA PHE A 70 11.24 12.01 -18.35
C PHE A 70 10.56 12.94 -17.33
N TRP A 71 10.82 14.23 -17.41
CA TRP A 71 10.23 15.18 -16.46
C TRP A 71 8.73 15.38 -16.68
N ALA A 72 8.23 15.28 -17.92
CA ALA A 72 6.80 15.27 -18.20
C ALA A 72 6.11 14.05 -17.55
N MET A 73 6.73 12.86 -17.64
CA MET A 73 6.23 11.66 -16.96
C MET A 73 6.17 11.84 -15.45
N ILE A 74 7.20 12.44 -14.83
CA ILE A 74 7.20 12.70 -13.38
C ILE A 74 6.12 13.73 -13.01
N ALA A 75 6.04 14.84 -13.72
CA ALA A 75 5.09 15.92 -13.43
C ALA A 75 3.63 15.43 -13.55
N PHE A 76 3.26 14.83 -14.67
CA PHE A 76 1.91 14.31 -14.84
C PHE A 76 1.59 13.16 -13.88
N GLY A 77 2.56 12.27 -13.64
CA GLY A 77 2.37 11.18 -12.67
C GLY A 77 2.06 11.69 -11.26
N LEU A 78 2.70 12.77 -10.81
CA LEU A 78 2.36 13.46 -9.56
C LEU A 78 0.99 14.13 -9.65
N LEU A 79 0.69 14.84 -10.75
CA LEU A 79 -0.61 15.47 -10.93
C LEU A 79 -1.77 14.48 -10.90
N PHE A 80 -1.61 13.28 -11.47
CA PHE A 80 -2.61 12.22 -11.40
C PHE A 80 -2.88 11.79 -9.96
N ARG A 81 -1.82 11.64 -9.15
CA ARG A 81 -1.92 11.28 -7.73
C ARG A 81 -2.62 12.36 -6.94
N PHE A 82 -2.19 13.59 -7.08
CA PHE A 82 -2.83 14.72 -6.40
C PHE A 82 -4.29 14.92 -6.80
N SER A 83 -4.64 14.65 -8.06
CA SER A 83 -6.02 14.78 -8.52
C SER A 83 -6.96 13.74 -7.90
N ILE A 84 -6.47 12.53 -7.58
CA ILE A 84 -7.29 11.44 -7.02
C ILE A 84 -7.24 11.36 -5.49
N LEU A 85 -6.29 12.04 -4.83
CA LEU A 85 -6.18 12.04 -3.37
C LEU A 85 -7.49 12.38 -2.64
N PRO A 86 -8.30 13.38 -3.07
CA PRO A 86 -9.55 13.72 -2.39
C PRO A 86 -10.75 12.82 -2.79
N ALA A 87 -10.57 11.86 -3.71
CA ALA A 87 -11.67 11.01 -4.18
C ALA A 87 -12.24 10.15 -3.05
N GLN A 88 -13.54 9.92 -3.05
CA GLN A 88 -14.15 8.91 -2.18
C GLN A 88 -13.82 7.50 -2.67
N GLN A 89 -13.84 6.51 -1.76
CA GLN A 89 -13.65 5.11 -2.11
C GLN A 89 -14.76 4.63 -3.04
N ILE A 90 -14.38 4.00 -4.15
CA ILE A 90 -15.33 3.53 -5.16
C ILE A 90 -15.69 2.05 -4.93
N GLN A 91 -14.73 1.21 -4.57
CA GLN A 91 -14.90 -0.23 -4.51
C GLN A 91 -14.57 -0.84 -3.16
N GLU A 92 -13.55 -0.32 -2.46
CA GLU A 92 -12.93 -0.99 -1.32
C GLU A 92 -13.10 -0.22 -0.02
N ASP A 93 -13.32 -0.95 1.06
CA ASP A 93 -13.50 -0.40 2.40
C ASP A 93 -12.36 -0.76 3.37
N ASP A 94 -11.30 -1.40 2.89
CA ASP A 94 -10.15 -1.85 3.70
C ASP A 94 -9.49 -0.73 4.50
N VAL A 95 -9.50 0.50 3.99
CA VAL A 95 -8.90 1.66 4.69
C VAL A 95 -9.51 1.90 6.07
N TYR A 96 -10.77 1.56 6.29
CA TYR A 96 -11.41 1.72 7.60
C TYR A 96 -10.80 0.77 8.62
N ARG A 97 -10.42 -0.44 8.18
CA ARG A 97 -9.67 -1.36 9.00
C ARG A 97 -8.29 -0.83 9.36
N TYR A 98 -7.57 -0.22 8.42
CA TYR A 98 -6.25 0.36 8.68
C TYR A 98 -6.31 1.49 9.70
N LEU A 99 -7.34 2.34 9.63
CA LEU A 99 -7.55 3.42 10.57
C LEU A 99 -7.87 2.89 11.97
N TRP A 100 -8.72 1.86 12.07
CA TRP A 100 -9.03 1.20 13.32
C TRP A 100 -7.81 0.50 13.93
N ASP A 101 -7.12 -0.32 13.17
CA ASP A 101 -5.91 -1.02 13.62
C ASP A 101 -4.84 -0.03 14.09
N GLY A 102 -4.64 1.06 13.36
CA GLY A 102 -3.72 2.14 13.73
C GLY A 102 -4.08 2.81 15.05
N LYS A 103 -5.38 3.05 15.30
CA LYS A 103 -5.91 3.58 16.55
C LYS A 103 -5.66 2.60 17.72
N VAL A 104 -5.98 1.34 17.55
CA VAL A 104 -5.75 0.27 18.54
C VAL A 104 -4.27 0.20 18.90
N PHE A 105 -3.40 0.13 17.91
CA PHE A 105 -1.96 0.03 18.12
C PHE A 105 -1.35 1.30 18.72
N ALA A 106 -1.87 2.49 18.41
CA ALA A 106 -1.44 3.76 19.00
C ALA A 106 -1.75 3.83 20.49
N ASN A 107 -2.80 3.17 20.94
CA ASN A 107 -3.17 3.04 22.34
C ASN A 107 -2.47 1.86 23.07
N ASN A 108 -1.41 1.30 22.46
CA ASN A 108 -0.59 0.21 22.99
C ASN A 108 -1.37 -1.11 23.22
N ILE A 109 -2.49 -1.29 22.53
CA ILE A 109 -3.21 -2.55 22.47
C ILE A 109 -2.76 -3.31 21.22
N ASN A 110 -2.62 -4.63 21.35
CA ASN A 110 -2.22 -5.48 20.23
C ASN A 110 -3.38 -5.58 19.20
N PRO A 111 -3.22 -5.09 17.95
CA PRO A 111 -4.30 -5.12 16.96
C PRO A 111 -4.70 -6.54 16.53
N PHE A 112 -3.85 -7.55 16.79
CA PHE A 112 -4.13 -8.94 16.50
C PHE A 112 -4.94 -9.67 17.60
N ALA A 113 -5.18 -9.01 18.74
CA ALA A 113 -5.82 -9.67 19.90
C ALA A 113 -7.34 -9.73 19.77
N TYR A 114 -7.97 -8.70 19.23
CA TYR A 114 -9.42 -8.52 19.23
C TYR A 114 -9.95 -8.20 17.84
N SER A 115 -11.11 -8.76 17.50
CA SER A 115 -11.86 -8.42 16.30
C SER A 115 -12.71 -7.16 16.53
N PRO A 116 -13.04 -6.39 15.49
CA PRO A 116 -13.99 -5.28 15.58
C PRO A 116 -15.36 -5.67 16.15
N SER A 117 -15.89 -6.86 15.82
CA SER A 117 -17.16 -7.35 16.36
C SER A 117 -17.12 -7.52 17.88
N GLU A 118 -16.03 -8.09 18.41
CA GLU A 118 -15.88 -8.24 19.87
C GLU A 118 -15.90 -6.88 20.59
N VAL A 119 -15.33 -5.85 19.97
CA VAL A 119 -15.35 -4.49 20.51
C VAL A 119 -16.76 -3.87 20.44
N HIS A 120 -17.50 -4.14 19.35
CA HIS A 120 -18.90 -3.69 19.23
C HIS A 120 -19.81 -4.32 20.26
N GLU A 121 -19.72 -5.64 20.39
CA GLU A 121 -20.63 -6.46 21.18
C GLU A 121 -20.31 -6.44 22.69
N PHE A 122 -19.09 -6.02 23.07
CA PHE A 122 -18.58 -6.13 24.43
C PHE A 122 -19.53 -5.58 25.49
N LYS A 123 -20.02 -4.35 25.36
CA LYS A 123 -20.96 -3.77 26.36
C LYS A 123 -22.40 -4.25 26.18
N GLU A 124 -22.77 -4.62 24.96
CA GLU A 124 -24.11 -5.13 24.68
C GLU A 124 -24.31 -6.53 25.27
N LEU A 125 -23.32 -7.42 25.11
CA LEU A 125 -23.33 -8.76 25.72
C LEU A 125 -23.33 -8.70 27.25
N GLN A 126 -22.58 -7.79 27.87
CA GLN A 126 -22.54 -7.60 29.31
C GLN A 126 -23.92 -7.26 29.89
N ILE A 127 -24.70 -6.45 29.14
CA ILE A 127 -26.03 -6.01 29.57
C ILE A 127 -27.09 -7.06 29.22
N GLN A 128 -27.06 -7.62 28.01
CA GLN A 128 -28.11 -8.47 27.47
C GLN A 128 -27.98 -9.93 27.94
N ASN A 129 -26.76 -10.43 28.06
CA ASN A 129 -26.51 -11.82 28.47
C ASN A 129 -25.20 -11.94 29.28
N PRO A 130 -25.23 -11.65 30.59
CA PRO A 130 -24.05 -11.69 31.46
C PRO A 130 -23.37 -13.07 31.52
N GLU A 131 -24.12 -14.15 31.43
CA GLU A 131 -23.57 -15.52 31.48
C GLU A 131 -22.71 -15.76 30.24
N THR A 132 -23.24 -15.51 29.07
CA THR A 132 -22.47 -15.60 27.80
C THR A 132 -21.28 -14.65 27.77
N TYR A 133 -21.41 -13.44 28.34
CA TYR A 133 -20.30 -12.50 28.47
C TYR A 133 -19.14 -13.13 29.26
N TYR A 134 -19.40 -13.69 30.43
CA TYR A 134 -18.36 -14.34 31.24
C TYR A 134 -17.78 -15.62 30.60
N GLU A 135 -18.55 -16.33 29.81
CA GLU A 135 -18.04 -17.49 29.05
C GLU A 135 -17.10 -17.06 27.92
N VAL A 136 -17.44 -15.99 27.18
CA VAL A 136 -16.69 -15.52 26.01
C VAL A 136 -15.45 -14.71 26.41
N TYR A 137 -15.55 -13.86 27.44
CA TYR A 137 -14.49 -12.91 27.79
C TYR A 137 -13.68 -13.28 29.05
N ASN A 138 -13.94 -14.40 29.63
CA ASN A 138 -13.28 -14.84 30.88
C ASN A 138 -11.74 -14.98 30.73
N GLU A 139 -11.24 -15.28 29.53
CA GLU A 139 -9.81 -15.42 29.22
C GLU A 139 -9.20 -14.15 28.59
N LYS A 140 -10.02 -13.15 28.28
CA LYS A 140 -9.56 -11.93 27.63
C LYS A 140 -9.39 -10.81 28.64
N ASN A 141 -8.48 -9.89 28.34
CA ASN A 141 -8.24 -8.72 29.18
C ASN A 141 -9.41 -7.73 29.09
N GLU A 142 -10.35 -7.84 30.06
CA GLU A 142 -11.53 -6.95 30.16
C GLU A 142 -11.16 -5.46 30.10
N ARG A 143 -10.04 -5.09 30.74
CA ARG A 143 -9.57 -3.70 30.76
C ARG A 143 -9.22 -3.17 29.36
N GLU A 144 -8.59 -4.01 28.52
CA GLU A 144 -8.28 -3.63 27.14
C GLU A 144 -9.55 -3.52 26.29
N LEU A 145 -10.52 -4.43 26.50
CA LEU A 145 -11.82 -4.36 25.80
C LEU A 145 -12.64 -3.13 26.23
N GLU A 146 -12.63 -2.77 27.52
CA GLU A 146 -13.24 -1.53 27.98
C GLU A 146 -12.59 -0.31 27.32
N GLN A 147 -11.27 -0.26 27.27
CA GLN A 147 -10.54 0.81 26.61
C GLN A 147 -10.89 0.88 25.11
N LEU A 148 -10.95 -0.26 24.41
CA LEU A 148 -11.34 -0.32 22.99
C LEU A 148 -12.79 0.13 22.78
N ALA A 149 -13.71 -0.24 23.68
CA ALA A 149 -15.09 0.21 23.65
C ALA A 149 -15.21 1.73 23.85
N GLU A 150 -14.32 2.35 24.62
CA GLU A 150 -14.24 3.81 24.76
C GLU A 150 -13.70 4.47 23.48
N LEU A 151 -12.65 3.91 22.88
CA LEU A 151 -12.05 4.41 21.64
C LEU A 151 -13.03 4.47 20.46
N LYS A 152 -14.00 3.56 20.39
CA LYS A 152 -15.01 3.59 19.32
C LYS A 152 -15.92 4.84 19.42
N TRP A 153 -16.14 5.37 20.64
CA TRP A 153 -16.95 6.54 20.92
C TRP A 153 -16.17 7.86 20.96
N GLU A 154 -14.85 7.83 20.77
CA GLU A 154 -14.00 9.02 20.84
C GLU A 154 -14.44 10.12 19.86
N SER A 155 -14.95 9.73 18.69
CA SER A 155 -15.54 10.66 17.73
C SER A 155 -16.65 9.98 16.90
N PRO A 156 -17.61 10.76 16.35
CA PRO A 156 -18.59 10.21 15.40
C PRO A 156 -17.93 9.55 14.17
N THR A 157 -16.75 10.03 13.78
CA THR A 157 -15.98 9.47 12.67
C THR A 157 -15.41 8.11 13.03
N SER A 158 -14.90 7.92 14.25
CA SER A 158 -14.38 6.63 14.74
C SER A 158 -15.45 5.55 14.68
N LEU A 159 -16.64 5.83 15.21
CA LEU A 159 -17.75 4.88 15.17
C LEU A 159 -18.15 4.53 13.74
N LYS A 160 -18.40 5.57 12.91
CA LYS A 160 -18.77 5.39 11.50
C LYS A 160 -17.76 4.54 10.72
N TYR A 161 -16.47 4.71 10.99
CA TYR A 161 -15.43 3.94 10.30
C TYR A 161 -15.36 2.50 10.81
N LEU A 162 -15.52 2.28 12.11
CA LEU A 162 -15.57 0.94 12.68
C LEU A 162 -16.76 0.13 12.13
N GLU A 163 -17.93 0.75 11.93
CA GLU A 163 -19.11 0.14 11.31
C GLU A 163 -18.88 -0.27 9.83
N ARG A 164 -17.91 0.38 9.17
CA ARG A 164 -17.55 0.10 7.77
C ARG A 164 -16.43 -0.91 7.60
N VAL A 165 -15.88 -1.44 8.68
CA VAL A 165 -14.79 -2.42 8.61
C VAL A 165 -15.27 -3.70 7.94
N ASN A 166 -14.58 -4.12 6.87
CA ASN A 166 -14.81 -5.40 6.23
C ASN A 166 -14.40 -6.55 7.15
N HIS A 167 -15.17 -7.65 7.14
CA HIS A 167 -14.90 -8.85 7.94
C HIS A 167 -14.71 -8.54 9.43
N PRO A 168 -15.67 -7.88 10.09
CA PRO A 168 -15.50 -7.40 11.46
C PRO A 168 -15.32 -8.52 12.51
N SER A 169 -15.71 -9.75 12.20
CA SER A 169 -15.57 -10.93 13.09
C SER A 169 -14.16 -11.51 13.15
N VAL A 170 -13.22 -11.00 12.34
CA VAL A 170 -11.85 -11.51 12.27
C VAL A 170 -10.87 -10.48 12.81
N PRO A 171 -9.92 -10.82 13.71
CA PRO A 171 -8.80 -9.96 14.05
C PRO A 171 -8.00 -9.56 12.81
N THR A 172 -7.14 -8.54 12.93
CA THR A 172 -6.38 -8.08 11.77
C THR A 172 -5.49 -9.16 11.17
N ILE A 173 -5.42 -9.16 9.83
CA ILE A 173 -4.54 -10.05 9.05
C ILE A 173 -3.36 -9.29 8.43
N TYR A 174 -3.30 -7.98 8.61
CA TYR A 174 -2.28 -7.14 7.98
C TYR A 174 -0.94 -7.26 8.71
N PRO A 175 0.17 -7.45 7.96
CA PRO A 175 1.48 -7.73 8.54
C PRO A 175 2.03 -6.58 9.40
N PRO A 176 2.99 -6.85 10.30
CA PRO A 176 3.46 -5.89 11.31
C PRO A 176 3.96 -4.55 10.76
N MET A 177 4.68 -4.51 9.63
CA MET A 177 5.15 -3.26 9.03
C MET A 177 3.97 -2.37 8.61
N ALA A 178 2.88 -2.96 8.11
CA ALA A 178 1.66 -2.22 7.80
C ALA A 178 1.04 -1.63 9.08
N GLN A 179 1.01 -2.39 10.18
CA GLN A 179 0.52 -1.92 11.47
C GLN A 179 1.34 -0.73 12.00
N TYR A 180 2.67 -0.76 11.86
CA TYR A 180 3.51 0.39 12.22
C TYR A 180 3.19 1.63 11.37
N VAL A 181 2.93 1.47 10.06
CA VAL A 181 2.53 2.59 9.21
C VAL A 181 1.17 3.16 9.68
N PHE A 182 0.19 2.30 9.96
CA PHE A 182 -1.12 2.72 10.46
C PHE A 182 -1.02 3.46 11.79
N ARG A 183 -0.21 2.95 12.73
CA ARG A 183 0.09 3.60 14.00
C ARG A 183 0.68 5.00 13.81
N VAL A 184 1.68 5.13 12.95
CA VAL A 184 2.34 6.42 12.65
C VAL A 184 1.33 7.41 12.06
N VAL A 185 0.48 6.98 11.11
CA VAL A 185 -0.57 7.82 10.53
C VAL A 185 -1.52 8.32 11.61
N HIS A 186 -1.95 7.44 12.51
CA HIS A 186 -2.84 7.81 13.63
C HIS A 186 -2.22 8.88 14.52
N PHE A 187 -0.92 8.79 14.86
CA PHE A 187 -0.23 9.82 15.67
C PHE A 187 -0.22 11.20 15.03
N PHE A 188 -0.11 11.28 13.69
CA PHE A 188 -0.11 12.58 13.01
C PHE A 188 -1.52 13.13 12.78
N GLN A 189 -2.45 12.28 12.38
CA GLN A 189 -3.82 12.67 12.10
C GLN A 189 -4.78 11.50 12.28
N PRO A 190 -5.40 11.34 13.46
CA PRO A 190 -6.38 10.31 13.76
C PRO A 190 -7.53 10.29 12.74
N ASP A 191 -8.03 9.10 12.44
CA ASP A 191 -9.22 8.86 11.62
C ASP A 191 -9.20 9.56 10.24
N SER A 192 -8.01 9.73 9.64
CA SER A 192 -7.85 10.46 8.38
C SER A 192 -7.45 9.55 7.22
N ILE A 193 -8.40 9.32 6.30
CA ILE A 193 -8.15 8.61 5.03
C ILE A 193 -7.11 9.37 4.20
N LEU A 194 -7.18 10.70 4.19
CA LEU A 194 -6.21 11.52 3.45
C LEU A 194 -4.79 11.33 4.00
N ALA A 195 -4.62 11.30 5.32
CA ALA A 195 -3.31 11.06 5.93
C ALA A 195 -2.76 9.67 5.57
N MET A 196 -3.62 8.64 5.54
CA MET A 196 -3.23 7.30 5.09
C MET A 196 -2.75 7.31 3.62
N ARG A 197 -3.47 7.98 2.72
CA ARG A 197 -3.07 8.14 1.32
C ARG A 197 -1.78 8.92 1.16
N VAL A 198 -1.55 9.94 1.97
CA VAL A 198 -0.29 10.69 1.97
C VAL A 198 0.88 9.82 2.46
N ALA A 199 0.68 8.99 3.46
CA ALA A 199 1.67 8.00 3.87
C ALA A 199 2.00 7.02 2.71
N PHE A 200 0.97 6.53 2.00
CA PHE A 200 1.17 5.66 0.84
C PHE A 200 1.86 6.38 -0.34
N LEU A 201 1.64 7.69 -0.51
CA LEU A 201 2.38 8.49 -1.49
C LEU A 201 3.89 8.50 -1.19
N VAL A 202 4.31 8.53 0.07
CA VAL A 202 5.73 8.45 0.44
C VAL A 202 6.33 7.12 -0.04
N PHE A 203 5.66 6.00 0.19
CA PHE A 203 6.11 4.68 -0.28
C PHE A 203 6.11 4.58 -1.82
N ASP A 204 5.11 5.15 -2.50
CA ASP A 204 5.02 5.16 -3.95
C ASP A 204 6.16 5.96 -4.61
N VAL A 205 6.47 7.14 -4.06
CA VAL A 205 7.61 7.94 -4.51
C VAL A 205 8.94 7.23 -4.21
N LEU A 206 9.04 6.52 -3.09
CA LEU A 206 10.20 5.70 -2.75
C LEU A 206 10.37 4.54 -3.75
N ALA A 207 9.28 3.87 -4.13
CA ALA A 207 9.31 2.84 -5.17
C ALA A 207 9.79 3.41 -6.52
N LEU A 208 9.24 4.55 -6.93
CA LEU A 208 9.68 5.25 -8.13
C LEU A 208 11.18 5.61 -8.10
N PHE A 209 11.65 6.13 -6.97
CA PHE A 209 13.08 6.41 -6.78
C PHE A 209 13.94 5.18 -7.04
N PHE A 210 13.61 4.04 -6.44
CA PHE A 210 14.36 2.81 -6.65
C PHE A 210 14.26 2.31 -8.10
N ILE A 211 13.09 2.38 -8.74
CA ILE A 211 12.91 2.03 -10.16
C ILE A 211 13.83 2.86 -11.05
N ILE A 212 13.86 4.18 -10.87
CA ILE A 212 14.75 5.07 -11.64
C ILE A 212 16.22 4.71 -11.43
N ARG A 213 16.61 4.38 -10.18
CA ARG A 213 17.98 3.96 -9.84
C ARG A 213 18.35 2.62 -10.46
N ILE A 214 17.42 1.66 -10.49
CA ILE A 214 17.59 0.35 -11.14
C ILE A 214 17.78 0.54 -12.66
N LEU A 215 16.89 1.28 -13.32
CA LEU A 215 17.00 1.57 -14.74
C LEU A 215 18.34 2.23 -15.08
N GLY A 216 18.79 3.20 -14.28
CA GLY A 216 20.09 3.84 -14.46
C GLY A 216 21.26 2.90 -14.29
N LYS A 217 21.24 2.00 -13.29
CA LYS A 217 22.29 0.99 -13.04
C LYS A 217 22.39 -0.03 -14.18
N LEU A 218 21.25 -0.45 -14.72
CA LEU A 218 21.14 -1.39 -15.83
C LEU A 218 21.35 -0.73 -17.19
N ARG A 219 21.63 0.58 -17.24
CA ARG A 219 21.75 1.39 -18.46
C ARG A 219 20.52 1.32 -19.37
N LEU A 220 19.35 1.14 -18.77
CA LEU A 220 18.06 1.13 -19.45
C LEU A 220 17.50 2.55 -19.60
N ASN A 221 16.53 2.71 -20.49
CA ASN A 221 15.85 3.98 -20.73
C ASN A 221 15.08 4.43 -19.47
N ARG A 222 15.47 5.56 -18.89
CA ARG A 222 14.82 6.10 -17.67
C ARG A 222 13.37 6.52 -17.90
N ASN A 223 12.98 6.85 -19.14
CA ASN A 223 11.58 7.14 -19.46
C ASN A 223 10.66 5.96 -19.18
N MET A 224 11.20 4.72 -19.15
CA MET A 224 10.45 3.53 -18.78
C MET A 224 9.92 3.53 -17.33
N SER A 225 10.42 4.41 -16.46
CA SER A 225 9.80 4.64 -15.15
C SER A 225 8.33 5.08 -15.26
N GLY A 226 7.94 5.66 -16.39
CA GLY A 226 6.55 6.00 -16.70
C GLY A 226 5.62 4.79 -16.80
N VAL A 227 6.13 3.60 -17.13
CA VAL A 227 5.34 2.35 -17.11
C VAL A 227 4.80 2.06 -15.70
N TYR A 228 5.57 2.36 -14.67
CA TYR A 228 5.11 2.30 -13.28
C TYR A 228 4.27 3.52 -12.92
N PHE A 229 4.80 4.72 -13.17
CA PHE A 229 4.30 5.94 -12.57
C PHE A 229 3.00 6.48 -13.20
N TRP A 230 2.68 6.05 -14.43
CA TRP A 230 1.40 6.36 -15.11
C TRP A 230 0.44 5.18 -15.12
N CYS A 231 0.78 4.05 -14.51
CA CYS A 231 -0.08 2.86 -14.48
C CYS A 231 -1.40 3.18 -13.76
N PRO A 232 -2.57 3.11 -14.44
CA PRO A 232 -3.85 3.44 -13.82
C PRO A 232 -4.20 2.51 -12.66
N LEU A 233 -3.81 1.24 -12.76
CA LEU A 233 -4.01 0.26 -11.68
C LEU A 233 -3.30 0.72 -10.40
N MET A 234 -2.00 1.07 -10.50
CA MET A 234 -1.22 1.54 -9.36
C MET A 234 -1.83 2.79 -8.73
N ILE A 235 -2.27 3.75 -9.56
CA ILE A 235 -2.85 5.01 -9.10
C ILE A 235 -4.20 4.74 -8.42
N LYS A 236 -5.07 3.95 -9.03
CA LYS A 236 -6.39 3.63 -8.48
C LYS A 236 -6.28 2.84 -7.17
N GLU A 237 -5.48 1.78 -7.16
CA GLU A 237 -5.35 0.91 -5.99
C GLU A 237 -4.70 1.64 -4.80
N THR A 238 -3.66 2.45 -5.05
CA THR A 238 -2.98 3.17 -3.97
C THR A 238 -3.80 4.35 -3.43
N TYR A 239 -4.50 5.10 -4.29
CA TYR A 239 -5.08 6.38 -3.88
C TYR A 239 -6.61 6.42 -3.82
N ASN A 240 -7.33 5.60 -4.58
CA ASN A 240 -8.77 5.49 -4.45
C ASN A 240 -9.15 4.35 -3.50
N SER A 241 -8.70 3.12 -3.77
CA SER A 241 -8.91 1.98 -2.87
C SER A 241 -8.11 2.09 -1.56
N THR A 242 -7.02 2.85 -1.57
CA THR A 242 -6.11 3.02 -0.42
C THR A 242 -5.52 1.67 0.04
N HIS A 243 -5.10 0.82 -0.92
CA HIS A 243 -4.50 -0.49 -0.62
C HIS A 243 -3.05 -0.35 -0.16
N LEU A 244 -2.72 -1.09 0.90
CA LEU A 244 -1.41 -1.08 1.57
C LEU A 244 -0.27 -1.73 0.77
N ASP A 245 -0.56 -2.38 -0.35
CA ASP A 245 0.42 -3.14 -1.17
C ASP A 245 1.63 -2.31 -1.56
N ILE A 246 1.47 -1.00 -1.70
CA ILE A 246 2.54 -0.06 -2.02
C ILE A 246 3.68 -0.08 -0.99
N ILE A 247 3.41 -0.44 0.27
CA ILE A 247 4.44 -0.61 1.32
C ILE A 247 5.37 -1.75 0.91
N GLY A 248 4.81 -2.92 0.61
CA GLY A 248 5.57 -4.09 0.17
C GLY A 248 6.31 -3.84 -1.15
N ILE A 249 5.66 -3.18 -2.13
CA ILE A 249 6.24 -2.83 -3.43
C ILE A 249 7.46 -1.93 -3.27
N SER A 250 7.40 -0.91 -2.41
CA SER A 250 8.50 0.04 -2.23
C SER A 250 9.74 -0.65 -1.66
N PHE A 251 9.59 -1.48 -0.65
CA PHE A 251 10.68 -2.27 -0.08
C PHE A 251 11.21 -3.33 -1.05
N LEU A 252 10.33 -3.95 -1.85
CA LEU A 252 10.75 -4.89 -2.89
C LEU A 252 11.59 -4.18 -3.97
N CYS A 253 11.19 -3.00 -4.43
CA CYS A 253 11.98 -2.20 -5.36
C CYS A 253 13.35 -1.83 -4.76
N GLY A 254 13.40 -1.45 -3.47
CA GLY A 254 14.64 -1.20 -2.74
C GLY A 254 15.51 -2.44 -2.65
N SER A 255 14.91 -3.58 -2.36
CA SER A 255 15.59 -4.88 -2.31
C SER A 255 16.26 -5.23 -3.65
N ILE A 256 15.53 -5.11 -4.77
CA ILE A 256 16.06 -5.33 -6.12
C ILE A 256 17.18 -4.31 -6.42
N TYR A 257 17.02 -3.05 -6.05
CA TYR A 257 18.06 -2.03 -6.23
C TYR A 257 19.37 -2.42 -5.54
N PHE A 258 19.31 -2.87 -4.30
CA PHE A 258 20.51 -3.30 -3.55
C PHE A 258 21.10 -4.60 -4.12
N LEU A 259 20.26 -5.52 -4.58
CA LEU A 259 20.70 -6.75 -5.23
C LEU A 259 21.50 -6.48 -6.51
N VAL A 260 20.97 -5.62 -7.40
CA VAL A 260 21.65 -5.21 -8.63
C VAL A 260 22.97 -4.47 -8.38
N ASN A 261 23.10 -3.85 -7.20
CA ASN A 261 24.34 -3.22 -6.74
C ASN A 261 25.25 -4.16 -5.93
N SER A 262 24.99 -5.46 -5.90
CA SER A 262 25.74 -6.48 -5.16
C SER A 262 25.82 -6.22 -3.66
N ARG A 263 24.84 -5.49 -3.09
CA ARG A 263 24.71 -5.22 -1.66
C ARG A 263 23.76 -6.21 -1.01
N HIS A 264 24.18 -7.48 -0.95
CA HIS A 264 23.30 -8.60 -0.60
C HIS A 264 22.63 -8.46 0.76
N THR A 265 23.35 -7.98 1.79
CA THR A 265 22.80 -7.79 3.14
C THR A 265 21.66 -6.76 3.15
N LEU A 266 21.86 -5.60 2.50
CA LEU A 266 20.79 -4.61 2.37
C LEU A 266 19.64 -5.12 1.51
N ALA A 267 19.94 -5.87 0.44
CA ALA A 267 18.92 -6.48 -0.40
C ALA A 267 18.03 -7.43 0.40
N THR A 268 18.64 -8.29 1.22
CA THR A 268 17.90 -9.22 2.09
C THR A 268 17.11 -8.51 3.19
N PHE A 269 17.69 -7.48 3.79
CA PHE A 269 17.00 -6.67 4.81
C PHE A 269 15.74 -5.99 4.23
N PHE A 270 15.88 -5.34 3.07
CA PHE A 270 14.74 -4.72 2.39
C PHE A 270 13.70 -5.75 1.92
N LEU A 271 14.12 -6.96 1.54
CA LEU A 271 13.21 -8.05 1.21
C LEU A 271 12.39 -8.48 2.43
N ALA A 272 13.02 -8.58 3.60
CA ALA A 272 12.33 -8.91 4.85
C ALA A 272 11.33 -7.81 5.25
N LEU A 273 11.70 -6.53 5.14
CA LEU A 273 10.76 -5.42 5.35
C LEU A 273 9.60 -5.46 4.35
N GLY A 274 9.86 -5.84 3.10
CA GLY A 274 8.81 -6.03 2.09
C GLY A 274 7.83 -7.14 2.49
N PHE A 275 8.34 -8.26 3.01
CA PHE A 275 7.53 -9.35 3.55
C PHE A 275 6.67 -8.90 4.73
N LEU A 276 7.23 -8.13 5.65
CA LEU A 276 6.50 -7.57 6.80
C LEU A 276 5.46 -6.51 6.37
N GLY A 277 5.59 -5.93 5.18
CA GLY A 277 4.57 -5.05 4.59
C GLY A 277 3.47 -5.81 3.84
N LYS A 278 3.84 -6.88 3.13
CA LYS A 278 2.95 -7.80 2.40
C LYS A 278 3.68 -9.12 2.17
N LEU A 279 3.02 -10.25 2.28
CA LEU A 279 3.68 -11.58 2.33
C LEU A 279 4.38 -12.00 1.03
N TYR A 280 3.90 -11.58 -0.14
CA TYR A 280 4.39 -12.07 -1.44
C TYR A 280 5.89 -11.83 -1.75
N PRO A 281 6.59 -10.80 -1.24
CA PRO A 281 8.02 -10.62 -1.50
C PRO A 281 8.88 -11.82 -1.08
N ALA A 282 8.45 -12.60 -0.09
CA ALA A 282 9.18 -13.79 0.36
C ALA A 282 9.43 -14.84 -0.74
N ILE A 283 8.58 -14.88 -1.77
CA ILE A 283 8.74 -15.81 -2.90
C ILE A 283 10.09 -15.63 -3.62
N LEU A 284 10.69 -14.45 -3.51
CA LEU A 284 11.99 -14.14 -4.11
C LEU A 284 13.17 -14.54 -3.23
N PHE A 285 12.96 -14.89 -1.95
CA PHE A 285 14.04 -15.22 -1.02
C PHE A 285 15.03 -16.27 -1.53
N PRO A 286 14.61 -17.39 -2.16
CA PRO A 286 15.55 -18.38 -2.72
C PRO A 286 16.49 -17.78 -3.76
N LEU A 287 16.01 -16.86 -4.61
CA LEU A 287 16.84 -16.19 -5.63
C LEU A 287 17.89 -15.29 -5.00
N TYR A 288 17.55 -14.64 -3.87
CA TYR A 288 18.50 -13.79 -3.13
C TYR A 288 19.62 -14.61 -2.51
N ILE A 289 19.29 -15.76 -1.94
CA ILE A 289 20.28 -16.67 -1.37
C ILE A 289 21.16 -17.26 -2.47
N GLN A 290 20.61 -17.65 -3.62
CA GLN A 290 21.39 -18.07 -4.79
C GLN A 290 22.35 -16.98 -5.25
N ALA A 291 21.92 -15.73 -5.36
CA ALA A 291 22.78 -14.61 -5.73
C ALA A 291 23.94 -14.39 -4.72
N CYS A 292 23.67 -14.59 -3.41
CA CYS A 292 24.70 -14.58 -2.40
C CYS A 292 25.74 -15.68 -2.61
N PHE A 293 25.33 -16.91 -2.90
CA PHE A 293 26.23 -18.03 -3.22
C PHE A 293 27.10 -17.77 -4.45
N GLU A 294 26.49 -17.28 -5.53
CA GLU A 294 27.20 -16.96 -6.77
C GLU A 294 28.25 -15.85 -6.57
N HIS A 295 27.91 -14.84 -5.78
CA HIS A 295 28.82 -13.77 -5.43
C HIS A 295 30.01 -14.29 -4.62
N CYS A 296 29.76 -15.14 -3.63
CA CYS A 296 30.80 -15.74 -2.80
C CYS A 296 31.73 -16.68 -3.58
N LYS A 297 31.24 -17.44 -4.56
CA LYS A 297 32.07 -18.28 -5.43
C LYS A 297 33.03 -17.48 -6.29
N LYS A 298 32.69 -16.23 -6.63
CA LYS A 298 33.54 -15.35 -7.45
C LYS A 298 34.59 -14.59 -6.64
N SER A 299 34.36 -14.39 -5.35
CA SER A 299 35.30 -13.76 -4.43
C SER A 299 36.00 -14.85 -3.65
N GLU A 300 37.28 -15.09 -3.84
CA GLU A 300 38.14 -16.18 -3.25
C GLU A 300 38.07 -16.37 -1.72
N GLY A 301 36.95 -16.07 -1.07
CA GLY A 301 36.67 -16.13 0.35
C GLY A 301 35.71 -17.26 0.74
N ASN A 302 35.61 -17.54 2.05
CA ASN A 302 34.80 -18.61 2.64
C ASN A 302 33.29 -18.42 2.28
N SER A 303 32.86 -19.15 1.28
CA SER A 303 31.63 -18.91 0.52
C SER A 303 30.31 -19.11 1.29
N TRP A 304 30.32 -19.75 2.46
CA TRP A 304 29.09 -20.15 3.16
C TRP A 304 28.61 -19.13 4.21
N ARG A 305 29.47 -18.27 4.72
CA ARG A 305 29.11 -17.32 5.79
C ARG A 305 28.07 -16.30 5.33
N THR A 306 28.25 -15.70 4.14
CA THR A 306 27.35 -14.65 3.65
C THR A 306 25.92 -15.14 3.42
N PRO A 307 25.66 -16.26 2.70
CA PRO A 307 24.31 -16.82 2.58
C PRO A 307 23.67 -17.18 3.92
N ILE A 308 24.43 -17.77 4.87
CA ILE A 308 23.92 -18.09 6.20
C ILE A 308 23.53 -16.84 6.95
N LEU A 309 24.40 -15.81 7.00
CA LEU A 309 24.12 -14.56 7.69
C LEU A 309 22.91 -13.84 7.08
N ASN A 310 22.77 -13.84 5.76
CA ASN A 310 21.61 -13.24 5.11
C ASN A 310 20.33 -14.03 5.40
N SER A 311 20.39 -15.38 5.49
CA SER A 311 19.23 -16.17 5.90
C SER A 311 18.84 -15.87 7.34
N LEU A 312 19.81 -15.82 8.27
CA LEU A 312 19.57 -15.45 9.67
C LEU A 312 19.00 -14.02 9.78
N LEU A 313 19.50 -13.08 8.99
CA LEU A 313 18.99 -11.71 8.94
C LEU A 313 17.51 -11.70 8.47
N PHE A 314 17.20 -12.41 7.39
CA PHE A 314 15.82 -12.47 6.86
C PHE A 314 14.83 -12.99 7.90
N PHE A 315 15.10 -14.17 8.45
CA PHE A 315 14.22 -14.75 9.44
C PHE A 315 14.24 -13.99 10.78
N GLY A 316 15.39 -13.44 11.18
CA GLY A 316 15.50 -12.62 12.39
C GLY A 316 14.64 -11.35 12.30
N VAL A 317 14.65 -10.65 11.17
CA VAL A 317 13.78 -9.48 10.95
C VAL A 317 12.31 -9.85 10.97
N ILE A 318 11.94 -11.02 10.41
CA ILE A 318 10.55 -11.50 10.41
C ILE A 318 10.08 -11.88 11.83
N ILE A 319 10.94 -12.49 12.63
CA ILE A 319 10.57 -12.93 13.99
C ILE A 319 10.47 -11.73 14.95
N LEU A 320 11.25 -10.69 14.72
CA LEU A 320 11.28 -9.50 15.58
C LEU A 320 10.26 -8.42 15.18
N GLY A 321 9.72 -8.48 13.96
CA GLY A 321 8.70 -7.53 13.45
C GLY A 321 7.31 -7.96 13.79
#